data_d07369e0f5b0018840dae9ca664f3591
#
_entry.id   d07369e0f5b0018840dae9ca664f3591
#
_cell.length_a   1.000
_cell.length_b   1.000
_cell.length_c   1.000
_cell.angle_alpha   90.00
_cell.angle_beta   90.00
_cell.angle_gamma   90.00
#
_symmetry.space_group_name_H-M   'P 1'
#
loop_
_entity.id
_entity.type
_entity.pdbx_description
1 polymer ?
#
loop_
_entity_poly.entity_id
_entity_poly.type
_entity_poly.pdbx_seq_one_letter_code
_entity_poly.pdbx_strand_id
1 'polypeptide(L)'
;MDEVLPEIQWLSNPEDLWNLTNLTPKELKVIYPDRSWDGLRRRRSKVNQLIKQGKLAMPEKNPEYDGNPEAERERANARRKRVATQTGQSALSSFITPEQRQKLHNQLDKAIDEYGGNIGKVTFTEWEMGYTTGGEEKTADKIPLNSTRVEVHFDTEPQWPVVTRIEGKSLPKKEAKTKPDGGKRAVILPDLQLPYVDEKALSVAIQIIQDTKPDQIIFIGDTLDLSAWGRFVQRPEFAEATRESFKQFYNLLYGLREDNRTAQIIVIEGNHEERMNRDLLMNAQSAYGLKRADQPEGWPVMSVPNLCAFDTLDIEYVPGYPANRFWLNERLQIIHGDLARPSGKSARAVVNRERVSTIFGHTHRIEQASQTSQDYHGGKQHQTFNIGTLSLINGGVPSGKSGYDSRTGQTLQNFHDWQHGLMVVDYQEGDKPFHAQQVHINTFDDYNTRFNGKTYQP
;
A
#
# COMPACT_ATOMS: atom_id res chain seq x y z
N MET A 1 -13.42 -33.45 26.57
CA MET A 1 -12.61 -33.61 25.38
C MET A 1 -12.59 -32.25 24.71
N ASP A 2 -11.73 -31.52 24.72
CA ASP A 2 -10.38 -31.17 25.04
C ASP A 2 -10.12 -29.83 24.37
N GLU A 3 -10.23 -28.75 25.13
CA GLU A 3 -9.74 -27.44 24.71
C GLU A 3 -8.22 -27.54 24.55
N VAL A 4 -7.76 -27.82 23.34
CA VAL A 4 -6.37 -27.67 22.96
C VAL A 4 -6.07 -26.17 22.95
N LEU A 5 -5.35 -25.69 23.94
CA LEU A 5 -4.94 -24.29 24.06
C LEU A 5 -4.25 -23.83 22.78
N PRO A 6 -4.64 -22.69 22.21
CA PRO A 6 -4.13 -22.17 20.91
C PRO A 6 -2.59 -22.04 20.85
N GLU A 7 -1.93 -21.91 21.99
CA GLU A 7 -0.47 -21.78 22.12
C GLU A 7 0.30 -23.09 21.86
N ILE A 8 -0.38 -24.23 21.68
CA ILE A 8 0.23 -25.56 21.57
C ILE A 8 -0.05 -26.22 20.21
N GLN A 9 -0.69 -25.56 19.27
CA GLN A 9 -1.08 -26.15 17.99
C GLN A 9 0.07 -26.76 17.18
N TRP A 10 1.27 -26.25 17.28
CA TRP A 10 2.44 -26.87 16.64
C TRP A 10 3.02 -28.08 17.40
N LEU A 11 2.57 -28.30 18.64
CA LEU A 11 2.92 -29.46 19.49
C LEU A 11 1.86 -30.59 19.39
N SER A 12 0.92 -30.50 18.48
CA SER A 12 -0.02 -31.57 18.18
C SER A 12 0.66 -32.78 17.54
N ASN A 13 1.91 -32.65 17.14
CA ASN A 13 2.72 -33.72 16.58
C ASN A 13 3.55 -34.36 17.71
N PRO A 14 3.36 -35.68 17.97
CA PRO A 14 4.08 -36.40 19.04
C PRO A 14 5.58 -36.31 18.91
N GLU A 15 6.12 -36.34 17.70
CA GLU A 15 7.54 -36.28 17.43
C GLU A 15 8.16 -34.96 17.83
N ASP A 16 7.51 -33.84 17.50
CA ASP A 16 7.96 -32.49 17.88
C ASP A 16 7.82 -32.26 19.40
N LEU A 17 6.82 -32.86 20.01
CA LEU A 17 6.65 -32.85 21.46
C LEU A 17 7.78 -33.62 22.16
N TRP A 18 8.14 -34.82 21.65
CA TRP A 18 9.27 -35.59 22.13
C TRP A 18 10.59 -34.84 21.96
N ASN A 19 10.84 -34.27 20.79
CA ASN A 19 12.03 -33.46 20.52
C ASN A 19 12.16 -32.33 21.54
N LEU A 20 11.07 -31.57 21.79
CA LEU A 20 11.06 -30.45 22.74
C LEU A 20 11.41 -30.91 24.16
N THR A 21 10.94 -32.07 24.61
CA THR A 21 11.10 -32.54 25.98
C THR A 21 12.45 -33.26 26.23
N ASN A 22 12.97 -33.94 25.24
CA ASN A 22 14.10 -34.88 25.42
C ASN A 22 15.42 -34.38 24.84
N LEU A 23 15.42 -33.54 23.79
CA LEU A 23 16.65 -33.11 23.15
C LEU A 23 17.37 -31.99 23.92
N THR A 24 18.67 -31.89 23.74
CA THR A 24 19.44 -30.79 24.32
C THR A 24 19.09 -29.44 23.72
N PRO A 25 19.35 -28.34 24.42
CA PRO A 25 19.14 -27.02 23.86
C PRO A 25 19.86 -26.80 22.53
N LYS A 26 21.07 -27.29 22.34
CA LYS A 26 21.84 -27.16 21.10
C LYS A 26 21.13 -27.86 19.93
N GLU A 27 20.72 -29.12 20.12
CA GLU A 27 19.97 -29.88 19.11
C GLU A 27 18.64 -29.19 18.74
N LEU A 28 17.90 -28.70 19.74
CA LEU A 28 16.66 -27.97 19.49
C LEU A 28 16.89 -26.71 18.66
N LYS A 29 18.02 -26.04 18.83
CA LYS A 29 18.31 -24.84 18.04
C LYS A 29 18.67 -25.16 16.59
N VAL A 30 19.26 -26.32 16.34
CA VAL A 30 19.48 -26.82 14.97
C VAL A 30 18.16 -27.20 14.30
N ILE A 31 17.31 -27.93 15.00
CA ILE A 31 16.01 -28.38 14.45
C ILE A 31 15.01 -27.20 14.25
N TYR A 32 15.05 -26.23 15.16
CA TYR A 32 14.13 -25.09 15.17
C TYR A 32 14.87 -23.73 15.14
N PRO A 33 15.63 -23.42 14.07
CA PRO A 33 16.49 -22.24 14.02
C PRO A 33 15.73 -20.91 14.13
N ASP A 34 14.48 -20.87 13.64
CA ASP A 34 13.61 -19.69 13.61
C ASP A 34 12.99 -19.37 14.99
N ARG A 35 13.19 -20.22 15.99
CA ARG A 35 12.66 -20.02 17.33
C ARG A 35 13.71 -19.44 18.27
N SER A 36 13.33 -18.40 19.03
CA SER A 36 14.22 -17.85 20.05
C SER A 36 14.48 -18.86 21.18
N TRP A 37 15.64 -18.77 21.82
CA TRP A 37 15.97 -19.58 23.01
C TRP A 37 14.91 -19.48 24.10
N ASP A 38 14.47 -18.27 24.40
CA ASP A 38 13.44 -18.02 25.41
C ASP A 38 12.10 -18.63 25.00
N GLY A 39 11.75 -18.58 23.71
CA GLY A 39 10.55 -19.22 23.19
C GLY A 39 10.57 -20.75 23.37
N LEU A 40 11.68 -21.41 23.05
CA LEU A 40 11.83 -22.85 23.23
C LEU A 40 11.83 -23.25 24.72
N ARG A 41 12.53 -22.48 25.56
CA ARG A 41 12.58 -22.69 27.01
C ARG A 41 11.23 -22.56 27.68
N ARG A 42 10.45 -21.51 27.37
CA ARG A 42 9.10 -21.30 27.91
C ARG A 42 8.17 -22.45 27.53
N ARG A 43 8.22 -22.91 26.29
CA ARG A 43 7.39 -24.01 25.80
C ARG A 43 7.77 -25.33 26.46
N ARG A 44 9.06 -25.66 26.57
CA ARG A 44 9.53 -26.84 27.33
C ARG A 44 9.03 -26.79 28.78
N SER A 45 9.13 -25.64 29.44
CA SER A 45 8.65 -25.47 30.80
C SER A 45 7.15 -25.70 30.90
N LYS A 46 6.37 -25.17 29.97
CA LYS A 46 4.90 -25.34 29.92
C LYS A 46 4.50 -26.79 29.68
N VAL A 47 5.13 -27.47 28.72
CA VAL A 47 4.90 -28.88 28.44
C VAL A 47 5.20 -29.74 29.66
N ASN A 48 6.35 -29.55 30.31
CA ASN A 48 6.75 -30.30 31.51
C ASN A 48 5.76 -30.04 32.67
N GLN A 49 5.22 -28.81 32.77
CA GLN A 49 4.18 -28.50 33.77
C GLN A 49 2.87 -29.24 33.49
N LEU A 50 2.45 -29.31 32.20
CA LEU A 50 1.23 -30.06 31.82
C LEU A 50 1.39 -31.58 32.04
N ILE A 51 2.55 -32.14 31.77
CA ILE A 51 2.86 -33.54 32.05
C ILE A 51 2.79 -33.82 33.57
N LYS A 52 3.41 -32.94 34.39
CA LYS A 52 3.35 -33.04 35.87
C LYS A 52 1.92 -32.93 36.43
N GLN A 53 1.06 -32.18 35.76
CA GLN A 53 -0.34 -32.05 36.14
C GLN A 53 -1.25 -33.17 35.65
N GLY A 54 -0.70 -34.16 34.91
CA GLY A 54 -1.48 -35.23 34.30
C GLY A 54 -2.41 -34.78 33.14
N LYS A 55 -2.23 -33.55 32.67
CA LYS A 55 -3.00 -32.97 31.55
C LYS A 55 -2.44 -33.32 30.18
N LEU A 56 -1.21 -33.80 30.13
CA LEU A 56 -0.52 -34.26 28.92
C LEU A 56 0.23 -35.55 29.26
N ALA A 57 0.08 -36.55 28.40
CA ALA A 57 0.84 -37.79 28.54
C ALA A 57 2.32 -37.55 28.19
N MET A 58 3.21 -38.35 28.77
CA MET A 58 4.63 -38.31 28.37
C MET A 58 4.71 -38.71 26.90
N PRO A 59 5.37 -37.91 26.05
CA PRO A 59 5.45 -38.23 24.63
C PRO A 59 6.30 -39.49 24.41
N GLU A 60 5.80 -40.34 23.51
CA GLU A 60 6.58 -41.53 23.07
C GLU A 60 7.82 -41.09 22.32
N LYS A 61 8.81 -41.99 22.25
CA LYS A 61 10.06 -41.75 21.54
C LYS A 61 9.75 -41.43 20.07
N ASN A 62 10.36 -40.37 19.55
CA ASN A 62 10.29 -40.06 18.12
C ASN A 62 10.98 -41.16 17.33
N PRO A 63 10.27 -42.04 16.60
CA PRO A 63 10.85 -43.17 15.91
C PRO A 63 11.73 -42.75 14.71
N GLU A 64 11.55 -41.54 14.21
CA GLU A 64 12.29 -41.00 13.07
C GLU A 64 13.63 -40.35 13.49
N TYR A 65 13.81 -40.05 14.79
CA TYR A 65 15.03 -39.40 15.26
C TYR A 65 16.19 -40.41 15.39
N ASP A 66 17.15 -40.28 14.49
CA ASP A 66 18.34 -41.11 14.36
C ASP A 66 19.60 -40.55 15.06
N GLY A 67 19.45 -39.46 15.81
CA GLY A 67 20.55 -38.75 16.46
C GLY A 67 21.15 -37.61 15.61
N ASN A 68 20.63 -37.38 14.41
CA ASN A 68 21.07 -36.30 13.55
C ASN A 68 20.08 -35.12 13.57
N PRO A 69 20.38 -33.97 14.25
CA PRO A 69 19.49 -32.83 14.34
C PRO A 69 19.22 -32.14 13.01
N GLU A 70 20.16 -32.19 12.05
CA GLU A 70 19.97 -31.54 10.74
C GLU A 70 18.95 -32.30 9.88
N ALA A 71 19.04 -33.63 9.85
CA ALA A 71 18.05 -34.47 9.19
C ALA A 71 16.66 -34.33 9.84
N GLU A 72 16.60 -34.24 11.17
CA GLU A 72 15.34 -34.01 11.88
C GLU A 72 14.73 -32.62 11.61
N ARG A 73 15.55 -31.62 11.35
CA ARG A 73 15.09 -30.30 10.95
C ARG A 73 14.24 -30.36 9.66
N GLU A 74 14.68 -31.11 8.68
CA GLU A 74 13.92 -31.28 7.43
C GLU A 74 12.59 -32.01 7.68
N ARG A 75 12.62 -33.10 8.46
CA ARG A 75 11.44 -33.86 8.85
C ARG A 75 10.45 -33.01 9.66
N ALA A 76 10.93 -32.26 10.64
CA ALA A 76 10.10 -31.36 11.45
C ALA A 76 9.47 -30.23 10.62
N ASN A 77 10.16 -29.71 9.64
CA ASN A 77 9.61 -28.73 8.70
C ASN A 77 8.52 -29.35 7.82
N ALA A 78 8.74 -30.56 7.31
CA ALA A 78 7.74 -31.28 6.49
C ALA A 78 6.47 -31.60 7.30
N ARG A 79 6.62 -32.07 8.57
CA ARG A 79 5.48 -32.33 9.48
C ARG A 79 4.67 -31.06 9.75
N ARG A 80 5.35 -29.94 10.02
CA ARG A 80 4.67 -28.65 10.25
C ARG A 80 3.92 -28.15 9.02
N LYS A 81 4.47 -28.32 7.82
CA LYS A 81 3.79 -28.02 6.58
C LYS A 81 2.50 -28.84 6.43
N ARG A 82 2.54 -30.14 6.73
CA ARG A 82 1.34 -31.02 6.69
C ARG A 82 0.27 -30.60 7.72
N VAL A 83 0.65 -30.31 8.95
CA VAL A 83 -0.27 -29.88 10.01
C VAL A 83 -0.92 -28.54 9.66
N ALA A 84 -0.15 -27.58 9.17
CA ALA A 84 -0.69 -26.29 8.73
C ALA A 84 -1.72 -26.44 7.61
N THR A 85 -1.46 -27.32 6.63
CA THR A 85 -2.39 -27.61 5.53
C THR A 85 -3.66 -28.32 6.05
N GLN A 86 -3.53 -29.32 6.93
CA GLN A 86 -4.68 -30.05 7.48
C GLN A 86 -5.53 -29.18 8.41
N THR A 87 -4.89 -28.36 9.27
CA THR A 87 -5.63 -27.47 10.18
C THR A 87 -6.38 -26.38 9.41
N GLY A 88 -5.77 -25.80 8.37
CA GLY A 88 -6.43 -24.87 7.48
C GLY A 88 -7.63 -25.48 6.75
N GLN A 89 -7.50 -26.71 6.24
CA GLN A 89 -8.58 -27.41 5.56
C GLN A 89 -9.73 -27.79 6.50
N SER A 90 -9.46 -28.27 7.71
CA SER A 90 -10.50 -28.64 8.67
C SER A 90 -11.24 -27.44 9.26
N ALA A 91 -10.55 -26.33 9.50
CA ALA A 91 -11.16 -25.09 9.99
C ALA A 91 -12.09 -24.45 8.94
N LEU A 92 -11.67 -24.44 7.66
CA LEU A 92 -12.50 -23.93 6.56
C LEU A 92 -13.79 -24.75 6.36
N SER A 93 -13.82 -26.01 6.81
CA SER A 93 -14.95 -26.92 6.54
C SER A 93 -16.22 -26.63 7.33
N SER A 94 -16.15 -25.93 8.45
CA SER A 94 -17.28 -25.77 9.38
C SER A 94 -18.08 -24.46 9.22
N PHE A 95 -17.51 -23.42 8.56
CA PHE A 95 -18.07 -22.06 8.60
C PHE A 95 -18.44 -21.46 7.25
N ILE A 96 -18.13 -22.11 6.13
CA ILE A 96 -18.42 -21.60 4.79
C ILE A 96 -19.18 -22.65 3.95
N THR A 97 -20.03 -22.18 3.04
CA THR A 97 -20.73 -23.08 2.12
C THR A 97 -19.76 -23.82 1.21
N PRO A 98 -20.13 -25.01 0.68
CA PRO A 98 -19.28 -25.75 -0.25
C PRO A 98 -18.82 -24.90 -1.46
N GLU A 99 -19.69 -24.02 -1.98
CA GLU A 99 -19.39 -23.15 -3.11
C GLU A 99 -18.40 -22.04 -2.74
N GLN A 100 -18.58 -21.42 -1.57
CA GLN A 100 -17.65 -20.43 -1.04
C GLN A 100 -16.27 -21.04 -0.77
N ARG A 101 -16.25 -22.26 -0.26
CA ARG A 101 -15.04 -23.05 -0.04
C ARG A 101 -14.29 -23.30 -1.33
N GLN A 102 -14.99 -23.76 -2.38
CA GLN A 102 -14.37 -24.03 -3.68
C GLN A 102 -13.79 -22.78 -4.31
N LYS A 103 -14.50 -21.65 -4.22
CA LYS A 103 -14.02 -20.36 -4.72
C LYS A 103 -12.77 -19.89 -3.99
N LEU A 104 -12.75 -20.01 -2.65
CA LEU A 104 -11.59 -19.65 -1.83
C LEU A 104 -10.40 -20.57 -2.12
N HIS A 105 -10.61 -21.89 -2.25
CA HIS A 105 -9.57 -22.84 -2.66
C HIS A 105 -8.97 -22.44 -4.01
N ASN A 106 -9.79 -22.21 -5.01
CA ASN A 106 -9.31 -21.84 -6.35
C ASN A 106 -8.49 -20.54 -6.34
N GLN A 107 -8.88 -19.56 -5.50
CA GLN A 107 -8.13 -18.30 -5.35
C GLN A 107 -6.80 -18.49 -4.63
N LEU A 108 -6.79 -19.31 -3.56
CA LEU A 108 -5.59 -19.62 -2.80
C LEU A 108 -4.61 -20.47 -3.61
N ASP A 109 -5.12 -21.51 -4.29
CA ASP A 109 -4.30 -22.36 -5.14
C ASP A 109 -3.66 -21.55 -6.26
N LYS A 110 -4.44 -20.67 -6.92
CA LYS A 110 -3.91 -19.79 -7.97
C LYS A 110 -2.83 -18.85 -7.42
N ALA A 111 -3.04 -18.26 -6.25
CA ALA A 111 -2.05 -17.38 -5.64
C ALA A 111 -0.78 -18.14 -5.21
N ILE A 112 -0.93 -19.34 -4.66
CA ILE A 112 0.20 -20.20 -4.27
C ILE A 112 0.97 -20.68 -5.50
N ASP A 113 0.28 -21.05 -6.59
CA ASP A 113 0.91 -21.45 -7.85
C ASP A 113 1.68 -20.29 -8.51
N GLU A 114 1.14 -19.07 -8.41
CA GLU A 114 1.73 -17.88 -9.03
C GLU A 114 2.93 -17.34 -8.25
N TYR A 115 2.85 -17.34 -6.91
CA TYR A 115 3.85 -16.69 -6.06
C TYR A 115 4.65 -17.64 -5.16
N GLY A 116 4.30 -18.93 -5.14
CA GLY A 116 4.79 -19.89 -4.14
C GLY A 116 4.29 -19.53 -2.73
N GLY A 117 4.32 -20.43 -1.79
CA GLY A 117 4.01 -20.10 -0.42
C GLY A 117 3.15 -21.10 0.34
N ASN A 118 2.81 -20.74 1.56
CA ASN A 118 2.01 -21.57 2.47
C ASN A 118 0.96 -20.72 3.18
N ILE A 119 -0.19 -21.34 3.50
CA ILE A 119 -1.19 -20.72 4.37
C ILE A 119 -0.59 -20.58 5.77
N GLY A 120 -0.30 -19.35 6.19
CA GLY A 120 0.33 -19.07 7.48
C GLY A 120 -0.65 -19.06 8.63
N LYS A 121 -1.79 -18.41 8.48
CA LYS A 121 -2.78 -18.28 9.54
C LYS A 121 -4.17 -18.10 8.96
N VAL A 122 -5.13 -18.81 9.54
CA VAL A 122 -6.56 -18.61 9.27
C VAL A 122 -7.20 -18.11 10.56
N THR A 123 -7.81 -16.93 10.51
CA THR A 123 -8.49 -16.33 11.65
C THR A 123 -9.98 -16.25 11.34
N PHE A 124 -10.79 -16.83 12.22
CA PHE A 124 -12.25 -16.72 12.19
C PHE A 124 -12.69 -15.77 13.28
N THR A 125 -13.58 -14.86 12.94
CA THR A 125 -14.20 -13.96 13.91
C THR A 125 -15.70 -14.09 13.77
N GLU A 126 -16.38 -14.41 14.86
CA GLU A 126 -17.83 -14.43 14.96
C GLU A 126 -18.27 -13.32 15.91
N TRP A 127 -19.31 -12.61 15.52
CA TRP A 127 -19.98 -11.64 16.39
C TRP A 127 -21.46 -11.59 16.08
N GLU A 128 -22.25 -11.15 17.04
CA GLU A 128 -23.69 -10.97 16.90
C GLU A 128 -24.01 -9.47 16.80
N MET A 129 -24.79 -9.10 15.81
CA MET A 129 -25.33 -7.75 15.72
C MET A 129 -26.81 -7.79 16.08
N GLY A 130 -27.16 -7.09 17.17
CA GLY A 130 -28.55 -6.91 17.57
C GLY A 130 -29.22 -5.80 16.74
N TYR A 131 -30.41 -6.03 16.24
CA TYR A 131 -31.24 -5.00 15.65
C TYR A 131 -32.65 -5.03 16.24
N THR A 132 -33.27 -3.86 16.38
CA THR A 132 -34.66 -3.74 16.83
C THR A 132 -35.57 -3.50 15.62
N THR A 133 -36.53 -4.39 15.41
CA THR A 133 -37.61 -4.12 14.46
C THR A 133 -38.62 -3.17 15.09
N GLY A 134 -38.91 -2.08 14.38
CA GLY A 134 -39.87 -1.08 14.81
C GLY A 134 -41.30 -1.59 14.67
N GLY A 135 -41.95 -1.89 15.81
CA GLY A 135 -43.35 -2.27 15.99
C GLY A 135 -43.72 -2.11 17.47
N GLU A 136 -45.01 -2.22 17.82
CA GLU A 136 -45.48 -2.09 19.22
C GLU A 136 -44.90 -3.14 20.18
N GLU A 137 -44.36 -4.25 19.68
CA GLU A 137 -43.50 -5.17 20.43
C GLU A 137 -42.08 -5.11 19.89
N LYS A 138 -41.16 -4.56 20.70
CA LYS A 138 -39.73 -4.55 20.43
C LYS A 138 -39.13 -5.92 20.64
N THR A 139 -39.06 -6.75 19.62
CA THR A 139 -38.24 -7.96 19.64
C THR A 139 -36.82 -7.62 19.22
N ALA A 140 -35.83 -7.98 20.03
CA ALA A 140 -34.44 -7.89 19.69
C ALA A 140 -34.01 -9.18 18.98
N ASP A 141 -33.85 -9.12 17.68
CA ASP A 141 -33.29 -10.23 16.92
C ASP A 141 -31.77 -10.05 16.78
N LYS A 142 -31.07 -11.17 16.77
CA LYS A 142 -29.60 -11.20 16.62
C LYS A 142 -29.25 -11.85 15.29
N ILE A 143 -28.42 -11.20 14.51
CA ILE A 143 -27.85 -11.76 13.29
C ILE A 143 -26.42 -12.19 13.59
N PRO A 144 -26.08 -13.49 13.46
CA PRO A 144 -24.71 -13.93 13.54
C PRO A 144 -23.94 -13.44 12.33
N LEU A 145 -22.82 -12.79 12.57
CA LEU A 145 -21.89 -12.34 11.57
C LEU A 145 -20.57 -13.09 11.73
N ASN A 146 -19.98 -13.48 10.62
CA ASN A 146 -18.68 -14.12 10.61
C ASN A 146 -17.76 -13.50 9.56
N SER A 147 -16.48 -13.52 9.86
CA SER A 147 -15.43 -13.12 8.91
C SER A 147 -14.29 -14.13 8.97
N THR A 148 -13.75 -14.44 7.79
CA THR A 148 -12.59 -15.30 7.65
C THR A 148 -11.45 -14.49 7.09
N ARG A 149 -10.34 -14.42 7.83
CA ARG A 149 -9.08 -13.85 7.39
C ARG A 149 -8.08 -14.97 7.16
N VAL A 150 -7.51 -15.02 5.96
CA VAL A 150 -6.46 -15.98 5.61
C VAL A 150 -5.17 -15.19 5.38
N GLU A 151 -4.14 -15.49 6.14
CA GLU A 151 -2.77 -14.98 5.91
C GLU A 151 -2.01 -16.04 5.12
N VAL A 152 -1.57 -15.67 3.93
CA VAL A 152 -0.71 -16.50 3.08
C VAL A 152 0.71 -15.99 3.21
N HIS A 153 1.66 -16.85 3.57
CA HIS A 153 3.07 -16.55 3.54
C HIS A 153 3.63 -17.07 2.22
N PHE A 154 4.01 -16.18 1.33
CA PHE A 154 4.62 -16.52 0.06
C PHE A 154 6.10 -16.88 0.27
N ASP A 155 6.59 -17.88 -0.46
CA ASP A 155 8.01 -18.28 -0.43
C ASP A 155 8.92 -17.28 -1.16
N THR A 156 8.33 -16.57 -2.11
CA THR A 156 8.90 -15.38 -2.72
C THR A 156 8.01 -14.19 -2.33
N GLU A 157 8.59 -13.23 -1.61
CA GLU A 157 7.92 -11.92 -1.53
C GLU A 157 7.65 -11.48 -2.97
N PRO A 158 6.42 -11.01 -3.28
CA PRO A 158 6.18 -10.40 -4.58
C PRO A 158 7.29 -9.39 -4.79
N GLN A 159 8.07 -9.57 -5.85
CA GLN A 159 9.12 -8.63 -6.17
C GLN A 159 8.43 -7.35 -6.67
N TRP A 160 8.09 -6.52 -5.68
CA TRP A 160 8.09 -5.11 -5.96
C TRP A 160 9.44 -4.78 -6.62
N PRO A 161 9.55 -3.75 -7.45
CA PRO A 161 10.86 -3.17 -7.69
C PRO A 161 11.40 -2.80 -6.30
N VAL A 162 12.19 -3.73 -5.78
CA VAL A 162 12.45 -3.86 -4.35
C VAL A 162 13.26 -2.68 -3.93
N VAL A 163 12.65 -1.87 -3.16
CA VAL A 163 13.41 -1.07 -2.24
C VAL A 163 13.82 -1.97 -1.08
N THR A 164 15.00 -2.50 -1.16
CA THR A 164 15.64 -3.20 -0.05
C THR A 164 15.54 -2.30 1.18
N ARG A 165 15.18 -2.87 2.32
CA ARG A 165 15.15 -2.15 3.60
C ARG A 165 16.49 -1.47 3.81
N ILE A 166 16.53 -0.15 3.64
CA ILE A 166 17.75 0.62 3.76
C ILE A 166 17.71 1.30 5.11
N GLU A 167 18.68 0.93 5.93
CA GLU A 167 18.87 1.57 7.21
C GLU A 167 19.34 3.01 6.98
N GLY A 168 18.43 3.97 7.16
CA GLY A 168 18.67 5.37 7.46
C GLY A 168 19.82 6.13 6.77
N LYS A 169 20.28 5.70 5.59
CA LYS A 169 21.32 6.42 4.87
C LYS A 169 20.72 7.63 4.18
N SER A 170 21.26 8.82 4.48
CA SER A 170 20.95 10.01 3.72
C SER A 170 21.37 9.84 2.25
N LEU A 171 20.46 10.11 1.33
CA LEU A 171 20.68 10.07 -0.11
C LEU A 171 20.31 11.42 -0.75
N PRO A 172 21.10 12.48 -0.51
CA PRO A 172 20.82 13.77 -1.11
C PRO A 172 20.98 13.73 -2.63
N LYS A 173 20.28 14.65 -3.30
CA LYS A 173 20.44 14.88 -4.75
C LYS A 173 21.89 15.24 -5.10
N LYS A 174 22.36 14.73 -6.23
CA LYS A 174 23.63 15.17 -6.83
C LYS A 174 23.39 16.32 -7.80
N GLU A 175 24.38 17.17 -7.97
CA GLU A 175 24.33 18.21 -9.00
C GLU A 175 24.19 17.61 -10.41
N ALA A 176 23.27 18.16 -11.18
CA ALA A 176 23.05 17.78 -12.57
C ALA A 176 23.90 18.67 -13.50
N LYS A 177 24.34 18.10 -14.62
CA LYS A 177 24.95 18.91 -15.69
C LYS A 177 23.83 19.63 -16.45
N THR A 178 24.00 20.96 -16.62
CA THR A 178 23.09 21.77 -17.44
C THR A 178 23.16 21.32 -18.90
N LYS A 179 22.00 21.08 -19.52
CA LYS A 179 21.93 20.79 -20.95
C LYS A 179 22.20 22.04 -21.77
N PRO A 180 22.88 21.95 -22.95
CA PRO A 180 23.28 23.12 -23.74
C PRO A 180 22.10 24.01 -24.17
N ASP A 181 20.93 23.43 -24.40
CA ASP A 181 19.70 24.13 -24.84
C ASP A 181 18.83 24.60 -23.66
N GLY A 182 19.24 24.32 -22.43
CA GLY A 182 18.46 24.58 -21.22
C GLY A 182 17.16 23.77 -21.11
N GLY A 183 16.95 22.78 -21.98
CA GLY A 183 15.78 21.92 -21.97
C GLY A 183 15.72 21.02 -20.73
N LYS A 184 14.54 20.93 -20.13
CA LYS A 184 14.25 20.06 -18.98
C LYS A 184 13.11 19.10 -19.30
N ARG A 185 13.12 17.94 -18.63
CA ARG A 185 12.04 16.96 -18.70
C ARG A 185 11.50 16.70 -17.31
N ALA A 186 10.20 16.78 -17.17
CA ALA A 186 9.48 16.37 -15.98
C ALA A 186 8.62 15.13 -16.26
N VAL A 187 8.60 14.18 -15.33
CA VAL A 187 7.60 13.10 -15.27
C VAL A 187 6.71 13.35 -14.07
N ILE A 188 5.41 13.43 -14.32
CA ILE A 188 4.40 13.77 -13.33
C ILE A 188 3.54 12.55 -13.06
N LEU A 189 3.56 12.09 -11.82
CA LEU A 189 2.81 10.95 -11.33
C LEU A 189 1.51 11.44 -10.70
N PRO A 190 0.36 10.84 -11.07
CA PRO A 190 -0.93 11.17 -10.48
C PRO A 190 -1.10 10.54 -9.09
N ASP A 191 -2.30 10.61 -8.58
CA ASP A 191 -2.80 10.05 -7.33
C ASP A 191 -2.43 8.55 -7.18
N LEU A 192 -1.59 8.20 -6.21
CA LEU A 192 -1.19 6.82 -5.94
C LEU A 192 -2.08 6.15 -4.91
N GLN A 193 -2.59 6.92 -3.95
CA GLN A 193 -3.44 6.44 -2.86
C GLN A 193 -2.83 5.28 -2.06
N LEU A 194 -1.52 5.35 -1.77
CA LEU A 194 -0.83 4.29 -1.02
C LEU A 194 -1.54 3.98 0.30
N PRO A 195 -1.73 2.71 0.69
CA PRO A 195 -1.16 1.49 0.10
C PRO A 195 -2.00 0.85 -1.01
N TYR A 196 -2.99 1.54 -1.58
CA TYR A 196 -3.93 1.03 -2.57
C TYR A 196 -3.52 1.38 -4.01
N VAL A 197 -2.24 1.46 -4.25
CA VAL A 197 -1.67 1.66 -5.59
C VAL A 197 -1.87 0.42 -6.45
N ASP A 198 -2.07 0.60 -7.76
CA ASP A 198 -2.00 -0.49 -8.73
C ASP A 198 -0.52 -0.73 -9.09
N GLU A 199 0.02 -1.84 -8.58
CA GLU A 199 1.43 -2.18 -8.71
C GLU A 199 1.89 -2.31 -10.17
N LYS A 200 1.04 -2.83 -11.02
CA LYS A 200 1.35 -3.01 -12.43
C LYS A 200 1.39 -1.66 -13.14
N ALA A 201 0.44 -0.78 -12.85
CA ALA A 201 0.47 0.58 -13.38
C ALA A 201 1.69 1.36 -12.87
N LEU A 202 2.03 1.22 -11.60
CA LEU A 202 3.23 1.83 -11.02
C LEU A 202 4.51 1.29 -11.65
N SER A 203 4.61 -0.03 -11.90
CA SER A 203 5.75 -0.64 -12.58
C SER A 203 5.99 -0.03 -13.96
N VAL A 204 4.93 0.14 -14.75
CA VAL A 204 5.01 0.81 -16.07
C VAL A 204 5.49 2.26 -15.91
N ALA A 205 4.97 3.00 -14.93
CA ALA A 205 5.39 4.38 -14.68
C ALA A 205 6.88 4.48 -14.32
N ILE A 206 7.37 3.57 -13.47
CA ILE A 206 8.79 3.50 -13.08
C ILE A 206 9.69 3.18 -14.29
N GLN A 207 9.29 2.25 -15.15
CA GLN A 207 10.04 1.93 -16.38
C GLN A 207 10.15 3.16 -17.29
N ILE A 208 9.07 3.96 -17.42
CA ILE A 208 9.09 5.21 -18.19
C ILE A 208 10.04 6.23 -17.56
N ILE A 209 10.07 6.35 -16.23
CA ILE A 209 11.02 7.21 -15.52
C ILE A 209 12.46 6.77 -15.79
N GLN A 210 12.75 5.48 -15.67
CA GLN A 210 14.08 4.92 -15.91
C GLN A 210 14.57 5.15 -17.34
N ASP A 211 13.68 5.03 -18.33
CA ASP A 211 14.00 5.26 -19.73
C ASP A 211 14.18 6.74 -20.08
N THR A 212 13.32 7.58 -19.54
CA THR A 212 13.32 9.02 -19.86
C THR A 212 14.38 9.82 -19.11
N LYS A 213 14.83 9.31 -17.94
CA LYS A 213 15.81 9.96 -17.05
C LYS A 213 15.49 11.44 -16.86
N PRO A 214 14.34 11.76 -16.26
CA PRO A 214 13.85 13.13 -16.18
C PRO A 214 14.74 14.00 -15.28
N ASP A 215 14.67 15.30 -15.49
CA ASP A 215 15.27 16.29 -14.60
C ASP A 215 14.41 16.49 -13.34
N GLN A 216 13.11 16.21 -13.44
CA GLN A 216 12.16 16.30 -12.33
C GLN A 216 11.19 15.12 -12.31
N ILE A 217 10.91 14.61 -11.11
CA ILE A 217 9.86 13.63 -10.83
C ILE A 217 8.89 14.31 -9.87
N ILE A 218 7.62 14.42 -10.24
CA ILE A 218 6.63 15.23 -9.51
C ILE A 218 5.45 14.34 -9.14
N PHE A 219 5.17 14.22 -7.85
CA PHE A 219 3.94 13.64 -7.33
C PHE A 219 2.91 14.75 -7.17
N ILE A 220 1.76 14.61 -7.82
CA ILE A 220 0.76 15.69 -7.92
C ILE A 220 -0.12 15.82 -6.67
N GLY A 221 0.06 14.99 -5.66
CA GLY A 221 -0.74 14.89 -4.44
C GLY A 221 -1.56 13.60 -4.39
N ASP A 222 -2.26 13.41 -3.27
CA ASP A 222 -2.99 12.18 -2.96
C ASP A 222 -2.14 10.92 -3.16
N THR A 223 -0.86 11.04 -2.80
CA THR A 223 0.10 9.95 -2.83
C THR A 223 -0.21 8.91 -1.76
N LEU A 224 -0.69 9.39 -0.61
CA LEU A 224 -1.14 8.60 0.53
C LEU A 224 -2.67 8.62 0.60
N ASP A 225 -3.32 7.48 0.87
CA ASP A 225 -4.79 7.47 1.02
C ASP A 225 -5.24 8.09 2.36
N LEU A 226 -4.55 7.82 3.45
CA LEU A 226 -4.82 8.33 4.79
C LEU A 226 -6.33 8.30 5.16
N SER A 227 -7.02 7.22 4.83
CA SER A 227 -8.46 7.05 5.06
C SER A 227 -8.82 7.17 6.54
N ALA A 228 -7.96 6.65 7.44
CA ALA A 228 -8.18 6.72 8.88
C ALA A 228 -8.16 8.16 9.44
N TRP A 229 -7.55 9.11 8.74
CA TRP A 229 -7.53 10.54 9.06
C TRP A 229 -8.69 11.32 8.43
N GLY A 230 -9.57 10.62 7.71
CA GLY A 230 -10.76 11.19 7.10
C GLY A 230 -11.85 11.45 8.12
N ARG A 231 -12.80 12.35 7.78
CA ARG A 231 -13.97 12.66 8.63
C ARG A 231 -15.02 11.54 8.71
N PHE A 232 -14.93 10.53 7.85
CA PHE A 232 -15.85 9.39 7.87
C PHE A 232 -15.28 8.30 8.77
N VAL A 233 -16.17 7.70 9.58
CA VAL A 233 -15.80 6.56 10.42
C VAL A 233 -15.29 5.43 9.53
N GLN A 234 -14.06 5.02 9.79
CA GLN A 234 -13.40 3.95 9.07
C GLN A 234 -13.28 2.71 9.96
N ARG A 235 -13.05 1.57 9.34
CA ARG A 235 -12.79 0.34 10.06
C ARG A 235 -11.42 0.39 10.76
N PRO A 236 -11.27 -0.28 11.92
CA PRO A 236 -9.98 -0.30 12.64
C PRO A 236 -8.80 -0.79 11.78
N GLU A 237 -9.04 -1.66 10.81
CA GLU A 237 -8.01 -2.19 9.90
C GLU A 237 -7.32 -1.08 9.09
N PHE A 238 -8.02 0.02 8.81
CA PHE A 238 -7.43 1.15 8.08
C PHE A 238 -6.46 1.99 8.92
N ALA A 239 -6.47 1.84 10.24
CA ALA A 239 -5.43 2.45 11.08
C ALA A 239 -4.04 1.80 10.82
N GLU A 240 -4.00 0.49 10.58
CA GLU A 240 -2.76 -0.20 10.17
C GLU A 240 -2.31 0.25 8.78
N ALA A 241 -3.24 0.52 7.87
CA ALA A 241 -2.95 1.02 6.54
C ALA A 241 -2.21 2.36 6.55
N THR A 242 -2.44 3.22 7.55
CA THR A 242 -1.70 4.49 7.69
C THR A 242 -0.19 4.26 7.80
N ARG A 243 0.24 3.34 8.67
CA ARG A 243 1.68 3.03 8.82
C ARG A 243 2.26 2.42 7.55
N GLU A 244 1.51 1.54 6.91
CA GLU A 244 1.95 0.91 5.65
C GLU A 244 2.06 1.94 4.53
N SER A 245 1.13 2.91 4.45
CA SER A 245 1.20 4.03 3.49
C SER A 245 2.54 4.77 3.59
N PHE A 246 2.91 5.22 4.78
CA PHE A 246 4.17 5.96 5.00
C PHE A 246 5.40 5.11 4.67
N LYS A 247 5.40 3.83 5.06
CA LYS A 247 6.49 2.90 4.77
C LYS A 247 6.66 2.68 3.27
N GLN A 248 5.57 2.43 2.56
CA GLN A 248 5.60 2.23 1.11
C GLN A 248 6.04 3.50 0.38
N PHE A 249 5.56 4.66 0.81
CA PHE A 249 5.96 5.91 0.19
C PHE A 249 7.44 6.22 0.41
N TYR A 250 7.95 6.07 1.63
CA TYR A 250 9.38 6.20 1.89
C TYR A 250 10.22 5.27 1.01
N ASN A 251 9.80 4.01 0.89
CA ASN A 251 10.48 3.02 0.07
C ASN A 251 10.49 3.42 -1.42
N LEU A 252 9.35 3.86 -1.94
CA LEU A 252 9.25 4.33 -3.33
C LEU A 252 10.17 5.54 -3.58
N LEU A 253 10.13 6.54 -2.70
CA LEU A 253 10.98 7.73 -2.81
C LEU A 253 12.46 7.39 -2.73
N TYR A 254 12.83 6.45 -1.85
CA TYR A 254 14.21 6.01 -1.72
C TYR A 254 14.70 5.35 -3.02
N GLY A 255 13.93 4.40 -3.59
CA GLY A 255 14.28 3.76 -4.86
C GLY A 255 14.37 4.76 -6.01
N LEU A 256 13.41 5.66 -6.12
CA LEU A 256 13.46 6.71 -7.14
C LEU A 256 14.68 7.61 -6.97
N ARG A 257 15.04 7.97 -5.73
CA ARG A 257 16.25 8.79 -5.46
C ARG A 257 17.52 8.01 -5.76
N GLU A 258 17.57 6.71 -5.48
CA GLU A 258 18.74 5.87 -5.79
C GLU A 258 18.97 5.78 -7.30
N ASP A 259 17.92 5.54 -8.07
CA ASP A 259 17.97 5.42 -9.53
C ASP A 259 18.15 6.78 -10.24
N ASN A 260 17.62 7.86 -9.66
CA ASN A 260 17.58 9.19 -10.27
C ASN A 260 18.32 10.23 -9.39
N ARG A 261 19.62 10.04 -9.19
CA ARG A 261 20.46 10.83 -8.27
C ARG A 261 20.50 12.33 -8.57
N THR A 262 20.26 12.75 -9.79
CA THR A 262 20.31 14.13 -10.23
C THR A 262 18.95 14.79 -10.39
N ALA A 263 17.88 13.99 -10.42
CA ALA A 263 16.53 14.51 -10.58
C ALA A 263 16.08 15.26 -9.31
N GLN A 264 15.36 16.35 -9.50
CA GLN A 264 14.59 16.97 -8.43
C GLN A 264 13.32 16.13 -8.22
N ILE A 265 13.05 15.73 -6.99
CA ILE A 265 11.81 15.00 -6.64
C ILE A 265 10.94 15.95 -5.84
N ILE A 266 9.73 16.19 -6.31
CA ILE A 266 8.78 17.14 -5.75
C ILE A 266 7.51 16.38 -5.38
N VAL A 267 6.98 16.66 -4.20
CA VAL A 267 5.69 16.16 -3.73
C VAL A 267 4.76 17.35 -3.44
N ILE A 268 3.67 17.44 -4.17
CA ILE A 268 2.63 18.45 -3.97
C ILE A 268 1.61 17.88 -2.97
N GLU A 269 1.21 18.66 -1.99
CA GLU A 269 0.17 18.26 -1.03
C GLU A 269 -1.19 18.13 -1.73
N GLY A 270 -1.83 16.98 -1.59
CA GLY A 270 -3.21 16.76 -2.00
C GLY A 270 -4.19 16.86 -0.82
N ASN A 271 -5.46 16.60 -1.09
CA ASN A 271 -6.49 16.64 -0.04
C ASN A 271 -6.37 15.48 0.95
N HIS A 272 -5.71 14.40 0.59
CA HIS A 272 -5.49 13.26 1.49
C HIS A 272 -4.36 13.52 2.48
N GLU A 273 -3.25 14.10 2.04
CA GLU A 273 -2.18 14.53 2.94
C GLU A 273 -2.67 15.61 3.91
N GLU A 274 -3.51 16.54 3.44
CA GLU A 274 -4.10 17.62 4.27
C GLU A 274 -5.01 17.07 5.39
N ARG A 275 -5.60 15.88 5.22
CA ARG A 275 -6.44 15.24 6.26
C ARG A 275 -5.73 15.14 7.60
N MET A 276 -4.43 14.79 7.61
CA MET A 276 -3.65 14.68 8.83
C MET A 276 -3.53 16.04 9.54
N ASN A 277 -3.21 17.10 8.80
CA ASN A 277 -3.13 18.45 9.35
C ASN A 277 -4.47 18.90 9.94
N ARG A 278 -5.56 18.66 9.24
CA ARG A 278 -6.90 19.01 9.67
C ARG A 278 -7.33 18.24 10.90
N ASP A 279 -7.05 16.94 10.96
CA ASP A 279 -7.39 16.11 12.12
C ASP A 279 -6.62 16.55 13.36
N LEU A 280 -5.34 16.85 13.23
CA LEU A 280 -4.53 17.42 14.32
C LEU A 280 -5.10 18.75 14.82
N LEU A 281 -5.48 19.66 13.91
CA LEU A 281 -6.10 20.94 14.28
C LEU A 281 -7.43 20.77 15.01
N MET A 282 -8.22 19.77 14.62
CA MET A 282 -9.53 19.53 15.23
C MET A 282 -9.47 18.78 16.55
N ASN A 283 -8.58 17.78 16.64
CA ASN A 283 -8.60 16.78 17.72
C ASN A 283 -7.35 16.80 18.61
N ALA A 284 -6.24 17.39 18.16
CA ALA A 284 -4.96 17.40 18.86
C ALA A 284 -4.15 18.68 18.61
N GLN A 285 -4.76 19.85 18.84
CA GLN A 285 -4.14 21.16 18.54
C GLN A 285 -2.74 21.34 19.14
N SER A 286 -2.50 20.79 20.33
CA SER A 286 -1.19 20.87 21.01
C SER A 286 -0.08 20.10 20.27
N ALA A 287 -0.44 19.15 19.41
CA ALA A 287 0.50 18.40 18.59
C ALA A 287 0.71 19.03 17.21
N TYR A 288 -0.19 19.94 16.79
CA TYR A 288 -0.09 20.59 15.51
C TYR A 288 1.12 21.53 15.45
N GLY A 289 1.94 21.36 14.41
CA GLY A 289 3.15 22.16 14.23
C GLY A 289 4.27 21.90 15.24
N LEU A 290 4.12 20.91 16.12
CA LEU A 290 5.16 20.55 17.10
C LEU A 290 6.39 20.03 16.38
N LYS A 291 7.53 20.68 16.62
CA LYS A 291 8.83 20.32 16.02
C LYS A 291 9.76 19.71 17.08
N ARG A 292 10.78 19.01 16.63
CA ARG A 292 11.86 18.55 17.52
C ARG A 292 12.64 19.74 18.05
N ALA A 293 13.00 19.72 19.33
CA ALA A 293 13.76 20.80 19.97
C ALA A 293 15.17 20.98 19.36
N ASP A 294 15.75 19.89 18.85
CA ASP A 294 17.06 19.88 18.19
C ASP A 294 17.00 20.23 16.69
N GLN A 295 15.80 20.40 16.13
CA GLN A 295 15.54 20.72 14.72
C GLN A 295 14.42 21.76 14.59
N PRO A 296 14.61 22.99 15.08
CA PRO A 296 13.56 24.03 15.11
C PRO A 296 13.13 24.47 13.70
N GLU A 297 14.02 24.35 12.70
CA GLU A 297 13.74 24.66 11.30
C GLU A 297 13.22 23.44 10.50
N GLY A 298 13.22 22.24 11.11
CA GLY A 298 12.72 21.02 10.48
C GLY A 298 11.21 21.00 10.30
N TRP A 299 10.70 19.95 9.67
CA TRP A 299 9.26 19.70 9.55
C TRP A 299 8.63 19.37 10.89
N PRO A 300 7.34 19.66 11.09
CA PRO A 300 6.61 19.19 12.26
C PRO A 300 6.69 17.66 12.40
N VAL A 301 6.78 17.16 13.63
CA VAL A 301 6.92 15.72 13.90
C VAL A 301 5.80 14.92 13.25
N MET A 302 4.56 15.41 13.38
CA MET A 302 3.38 14.82 12.76
C MET A 302 3.10 15.52 11.42
N SER A 303 3.94 15.26 10.43
CA SER A 303 3.78 15.75 9.06
C SER A 303 4.26 14.71 8.05
N VAL A 304 3.70 14.72 6.86
CA VAL A 304 4.11 13.82 5.76
C VAL A 304 5.60 13.93 5.48
N PRO A 305 6.19 15.14 5.32
CA PRO A 305 7.61 15.26 5.08
C PRO A 305 8.50 14.64 6.16
N ASN A 306 8.16 14.83 7.44
CA ASN A 306 8.94 14.25 8.53
C ASN A 306 8.78 12.73 8.60
N LEU A 307 7.55 12.23 8.48
CA LEU A 307 7.27 10.79 8.58
C LEU A 307 7.84 9.98 7.40
N CYS A 308 8.00 10.61 6.24
CA CYS A 308 8.63 10.03 5.06
C CYS A 308 10.10 10.44 4.88
N ALA A 309 10.71 11.09 5.88
CA ALA A 309 12.12 11.47 5.90
C ALA A 309 12.57 12.27 4.66
N PHE A 310 11.77 13.24 4.21
CA PHE A 310 12.03 14.03 3.00
C PHE A 310 13.38 14.73 3.04
N ASP A 311 13.80 15.24 4.21
CA ASP A 311 15.09 15.90 4.38
C ASP A 311 16.28 14.97 4.08
N THR A 312 16.16 13.68 4.40
CA THR A 312 17.23 12.70 4.17
C THR A 312 17.34 12.28 2.70
N LEU A 313 16.26 12.42 1.96
CA LEU A 313 16.15 12.08 0.54
C LEU A 313 16.21 13.30 -0.38
N ASP A 314 16.33 14.49 0.17
CA ASP A 314 16.31 15.76 -0.57
C ASP A 314 15.05 15.88 -1.46
N ILE A 315 13.88 15.71 -0.81
CA ILE A 315 12.57 15.80 -1.45
C ILE A 315 11.99 17.19 -1.17
N GLU A 316 11.58 17.88 -2.21
CA GLU A 316 10.86 19.15 -2.09
C GLU A 316 9.37 18.88 -1.81
N TYR A 317 8.81 19.55 -0.81
CA TYR A 317 7.38 19.48 -0.51
C TYR A 317 6.69 20.80 -0.74
N VAL A 318 5.57 20.78 -1.42
CA VAL A 318 4.75 21.96 -1.73
C VAL A 318 3.45 21.89 -0.95
N PRO A 319 3.42 22.42 0.30
CA PRO A 319 2.26 22.37 1.17
C PRO A 319 1.19 23.40 0.80
N GLY A 320 0.03 23.33 1.45
CA GLY A 320 -0.99 24.36 1.42
C GLY A 320 -2.14 24.07 0.48
N TYR A 321 -2.55 22.80 0.37
CA TYR A 321 -3.79 22.44 -0.34
C TYR A 321 -5.00 23.24 0.18
N PRO A 322 -5.90 23.73 -0.68
CA PRO A 322 -5.94 23.60 -2.15
C PRO A 322 -5.26 24.77 -2.91
N ALA A 323 -4.57 25.65 -2.22
CA ALA A 323 -3.99 26.86 -2.81
C ALA A 323 -2.57 26.65 -3.38
N ASN A 324 -1.93 25.53 -3.03
CA ASN A 324 -0.57 25.22 -3.47
C ASN A 324 -0.46 25.05 -4.99
N ARG A 325 0.66 25.53 -5.52
CA ARG A 325 0.97 25.47 -6.95
C ARG A 325 2.47 25.23 -7.13
N PHE A 326 2.81 24.41 -8.07
CA PHE A 326 4.18 24.25 -8.55
C PHE A 326 4.29 24.69 -10.01
N TRP A 327 5.21 25.57 -10.31
CA TRP A 327 5.39 26.11 -11.66
C TRP A 327 6.56 25.41 -12.35
N LEU A 328 6.31 24.74 -13.48
CA LEU A 328 7.38 24.25 -14.34
C LEU A 328 8.07 25.39 -15.07
N ASN A 329 7.27 26.31 -15.59
CA ASN A 329 7.73 27.58 -16.17
C ASN A 329 6.59 28.62 -16.09
N GLU A 330 6.76 29.80 -16.66
CA GLU A 330 5.77 30.89 -16.60
C GLU A 330 4.44 30.56 -17.31
N ARG A 331 4.39 29.49 -18.12
CA ARG A 331 3.20 29.09 -18.90
C ARG A 331 2.50 27.86 -18.36
N LEU A 332 3.10 27.10 -17.48
CA LEU A 332 2.58 25.82 -17.04
C LEU A 332 2.75 25.61 -15.54
N GLN A 333 1.60 25.49 -14.86
CA GLN A 333 1.55 25.13 -13.44
C GLN A 333 1.06 23.70 -13.23
N ILE A 334 1.38 23.14 -12.08
CA ILE A 334 0.89 21.87 -11.56
C ILE A 334 0.18 22.14 -10.24
N ILE A 335 -1.02 21.60 -10.08
CA ILE A 335 -1.80 21.62 -8.84
C ILE A 335 -2.36 20.24 -8.57
N HIS A 336 -2.68 19.91 -7.32
CA HIS A 336 -3.45 18.68 -7.09
C HIS A 336 -4.86 18.80 -7.70
N GLY A 337 -5.53 19.89 -7.46
CA GLY A 337 -6.90 20.11 -7.90
C GLY A 337 -7.92 19.91 -6.78
N ASP A 338 -9.09 20.54 -6.93
CA ASP A 338 -10.19 20.54 -5.97
C ASP A 338 -11.56 20.49 -6.67
N LEU A 339 -11.56 20.54 -7.99
CA LEU A 339 -12.78 20.55 -8.81
C LEU A 339 -13.04 19.18 -9.42
N ALA A 340 -14.11 18.54 -8.96
CA ALA A 340 -14.67 17.35 -9.59
C ALA A 340 -15.99 17.71 -10.28
N ARG A 341 -16.11 17.42 -11.58
CA ARG A 341 -17.32 17.59 -12.36
C ARG A 341 -17.67 16.29 -13.08
N PRO A 342 -18.96 15.95 -13.21
CA PRO A 342 -19.37 14.74 -13.90
C PRO A 342 -19.05 14.80 -15.40
N SER A 343 -18.94 13.62 -16.01
CA SER A 343 -18.87 13.43 -17.46
C SER A 343 -17.73 14.18 -18.16
N GLY A 344 -16.51 14.08 -17.61
CA GLY A 344 -15.32 14.63 -18.28
C GLY A 344 -15.25 16.17 -18.33
N LYS A 345 -15.93 16.84 -17.42
CA LYS A 345 -16.01 18.31 -17.44
C LYS A 345 -15.05 19.00 -16.46
N SER A 346 -14.22 18.23 -15.73
CA SER A 346 -13.30 18.80 -14.76
C SER A 346 -12.20 19.62 -15.43
N ALA A 347 -11.59 19.11 -16.49
CA ALA A 347 -10.57 19.84 -17.24
C ALA A 347 -11.10 21.17 -17.80
N ARG A 348 -12.34 21.18 -18.32
CA ARG A 348 -12.99 22.42 -18.80
C ARG A 348 -13.25 23.42 -17.67
N ALA A 349 -13.62 22.93 -16.48
CA ALA A 349 -13.84 23.81 -15.33
C ALA A 349 -12.51 24.41 -14.84
N VAL A 350 -11.44 23.62 -14.83
CA VAL A 350 -10.11 24.08 -14.41
C VAL A 350 -9.56 25.12 -15.40
N VAL A 351 -9.62 24.91 -16.73
CA VAL A 351 -9.11 25.90 -17.69
C VAL A 351 -9.84 27.23 -17.59
N ASN A 352 -11.13 27.19 -17.31
CA ASN A 352 -11.94 28.42 -17.15
C ASN A 352 -11.56 29.18 -15.86
N ARG A 353 -11.20 28.46 -14.78
CA ARG A 353 -10.82 29.05 -13.50
C ARG A 353 -9.37 29.57 -13.49
N GLU A 354 -8.43 28.74 -13.89
CA GLU A 354 -7.01 29.01 -13.72
C GLU A 354 -6.46 30.00 -14.77
N ARG A 355 -7.00 30.01 -15.98
CA ARG A 355 -6.59 30.91 -17.08
C ARG A 355 -5.09 30.86 -17.42
N VAL A 356 -4.47 29.72 -17.12
CA VAL A 356 -3.08 29.35 -17.42
C VAL A 356 -3.08 27.85 -17.70
N SER A 357 -2.09 27.37 -18.44
CA SER A 357 -2.01 25.94 -18.68
C SER A 357 -1.75 25.20 -17.37
N THR A 358 -2.49 24.15 -17.11
CA THR A 358 -2.52 23.49 -15.80
C THR A 358 -2.56 21.97 -15.95
N ILE A 359 -1.68 21.27 -15.22
CA ILE A 359 -1.75 19.82 -15.00
C ILE A 359 -2.34 19.60 -13.61
N PHE A 360 -3.31 18.67 -13.50
CA PHE A 360 -3.96 18.38 -12.23
C PHE A 360 -4.38 16.90 -12.10
N GLY A 361 -4.67 16.44 -10.90
CA GLY A 361 -5.12 15.08 -10.51
C GLY A 361 -6.53 15.09 -9.89
N HIS A 362 -6.67 14.53 -8.69
CA HIS A 362 -7.83 14.56 -7.82
C HIS A 362 -9.05 13.75 -8.31
N THR A 363 -9.39 13.79 -9.59
CA THR A 363 -10.60 13.10 -10.08
C THR A 363 -10.32 11.72 -10.64
N HIS A 364 -9.05 11.32 -10.69
CA HIS A 364 -8.57 10.03 -11.18
C HIS A 364 -8.93 9.73 -12.65
N ARG A 365 -9.32 10.75 -13.40
CA ARG A 365 -9.74 10.63 -14.81
C ARG A 365 -8.70 11.21 -15.73
N ILE A 366 -8.62 10.67 -16.93
CA ILE A 366 -7.85 11.25 -18.01
C ILE A 366 -8.77 12.22 -18.78
N GLU A 367 -8.51 13.50 -18.66
CA GLU A 367 -9.28 14.55 -19.33
C GLU A 367 -8.36 15.63 -19.89
N GLN A 368 -8.74 16.22 -21.00
CA GLN A 368 -8.04 17.36 -21.59
C GLN A 368 -9.03 18.43 -22.04
N ALA A 369 -8.67 19.69 -21.84
CA ALA A 369 -9.39 20.83 -22.40
C ALA A 369 -8.44 21.92 -22.84
N SER A 370 -8.84 22.64 -23.89
CA SER A 370 -8.09 23.79 -24.40
C SER A 370 -9.02 24.99 -24.52
N GLN A 371 -8.47 26.18 -24.32
CA GLN A 371 -9.18 27.44 -24.45
C GLN A 371 -8.29 28.46 -25.15
N THR A 372 -8.84 29.14 -26.13
CA THR A 372 -8.26 30.33 -26.71
C THR A 372 -8.99 31.58 -26.15
N SER A 373 -8.22 32.51 -25.63
CA SER A 373 -8.72 33.79 -25.15
C SER A 373 -7.92 34.92 -25.79
N GLN A 374 -8.47 36.10 -25.79
CA GLN A 374 -7.81 37.31 -26.26
C GLN A 374 -7.74 38.32 -25.12
N ASP A 375 -6.58 38.93 -24.94
CA ASP A 375 -6.38 40.05 -24.03
C ASP A 375 -5.77 41.25 -24.77
N TYR A 376 -5.38 42.28 -24.03
CA TYR A 376 -4.77 43.49 -24.61
C TYR A 376 -3.47 43.19 -25.39
N HIS A 377 -2.75 42.14 -25.03
CA HIS A 377 -1.46 41.72 -25.63
C HIS A 377 -1.64 40.74 -26.79
N GLY A 378 -2.87 40.36 -27.14
CA GLY A 378 -3.17 39.43 -28.21
C GLY A 378 -3.81 38.13 -27.77
N GLY A 379 -3.76 37.12 -28.64
CA GLY A 379 -4.35 35.80 -28.37
C GLY A 379 -3.50 34.97 -27.46
N LYS A 380 -4.13 34.28 -26.50
CA LYS A 380 -3.51 33.27 -25.61
C LYS A 380 -4.19 31.93 -25.71
N GLN A 381 -3.43 30.85 -25.63
CA GLN A 381 -3.98 29.51 -25.54
C GLN A 381 -3.55 28.88 -24.22
N HIS A 382 -4.52 28.28 -23.52
CA HIS A 382 -4.29 27.53 -22.30
C HIS A 382 -4.79 26.09 -22.50
N GLN A 383 -4.08 25.15 -21.89
CA GLN A 383 -4.42 23.74 -21.91
C GLN A 383 -4.46 23.22 -20.49
N THR A 384 -5.43 22.35 -20.21
CA THR A 384 -5.48 21.63 -18.94
C THR A 384 -5.52 20.15 -19.17
N PHE A 385 -4.81 19.45 -18.30
CA PHE A 385 -4.65 17.99 -18.36
C PHE A 385 -4.95 17.42 -17.00
N ASN A 386 -5.95 16.57 -16.92
CA ASN A 386 -6.17 15.68 -15.80
C ASN A 386 -5.48 14.36 -16.15
N ILE A 387 -4.54 13.93 -15.32
CA ILE A 387 -3.59 12.88 -15.71
C ILE A 387 -3.94 11.48 -15.22
N GLY A 388 -5.15 11.30 -14.68
CA GLY A 388 -5.62 9.99 -14.23
C GLY A 388 -5.19 9.66 -12.81
N THR A 389 -4.90 8.39 -12.56
CA THR A 389 -4.46 7.85 -11.29
C THR A 389 -3.47 6.68 -11.49
N LEU A 390 -2.75 6.30 -10.45
CA LEU A 390 -2.04 5.02 -10.35
C LEU A 390 -2.62 4.13 -9.24
N SER A 391 -3.74 4.53 -8.64
CA SER A 391 -4.43 3.73 -7.62
C SER A 391 -5.30 2.64 -8.24
N LEU A 392 -5.69 1.65 -7.41
CA LEU A 392 -6.63 0.60 -7.81
C LEU A 392 -7.95 1.19 -8.33
N ILE A 393 -8.37 0.80 -9.53
CA ILE A 393 -9.61 1.28 -10.17
C ILE A 393 -10.80 0.32 -9.99
N ASN A 394 -10.59 -0.79 -9.30
CA ASN A 394 -11.58 -1.87 -9.11
C ASN A 394 -12.41 -1.74 -7.83
N GLY A 395 -12.48 -0.55 -7.23
CA GLY A 395 -13.18 -0.31 -5.96
C GLY A 395 -12.36 -0.62 -4.72
N GLY A 396 -11.06 -0.89 -4.85
CA GLY A 396 -10.17 -1.24 -3.73
C GLY A 396 -9.73 -0.07 -2.85
N VAL A 397 -9.93 1.18 -3.29
CA VAL A 397 -9.52 2.38 -2.53
C VAL A 397 -10.62 2.77 -1.53
N PRO A 398 -10.36 2.76 -0.21
CA PRO A 398 -11.36 3.05 0.82
C PRO A 398 -11.99 4.45 0.72
N SER A 399 -11.24 5.43 0.27
CA SER A 399 -11.72 6.81 0.07
C SER A 399 -12.59 6.96 -1.18
N GLY A 400 -12.66 5.96 -2.04
CA GLY A 400 -13.58 5.89 -3.16
C GLY A 400 -15.04 5.67 -2.71
N LYS A 401 -15.99 6.16 -3.49
CA LYS A 401 -17.43 6.16 -3.13
C LYS A 401 -18.11 4.81 -3.07
N SER A 402 -17.46 3.69 -3.33
CA SER A 402 -18.21 2.47 -3.64
C SER A 402 -17.60 1.19 -3.09
N GLY A 403 -16.66 1.29 -2.19
CA GLY A 403 -15.83 0.16 -1.88
C GLY A 403 -16.49 -1.03 -1.18
N TYR A 404 -17.55 -0.82 -0.38
CA TYR A 404 -18.01 -1.90 0.51
C TYR A 404 -19.52 -1.97 0.61
N ASP A 405 -20.02 -3.17 0.47
CA ASP A 405 -21.36 -3.49 0.99
C ASP A 405 -21.29 -3.40 2.52
N SER A 406 -21.96 -2.40 3.08
CA SER A 406 -21.97 -2.15 4.53
C SER A 406 -22.55 -3.32 5.34
N ARG A 407 -23.30 -4.19 4.71
CA ARG A 407 -23.95 -5.36 5.32
C ARG A 407 -23.02 -6.57 5.36
N THR A 408 -22.28 -6.83 4.27
CA THR A 408 -21.46 -8.04 4.12
C THR A 408 -19.98 -7.76 4.34
N GLY A 409 -19.58 -6.49 4.30
CA GLY A 409 -18.19 -6.10 4.34
C GLY A 409 -17.38 -6.48 3.11
N GLN A 410 -18.04 -6.98 2.08
CA GLN A 410 -17.37 -7.34 0.83
C GLN A 410 -17.08 -6.10 0.01
N THR A 411 -15.89 -6.05 -0.59
CA THR A 411 -15.57 -5.06 -1.61
C THR A 411 -16.50 -5.30 -2.80
N LEU A 412 -17.29 -4.30 -3.13
CA LEU A 412 -18.06 -4.31 -4.36
C LEU A 412 -17.06 -4.13 -5.50
N GLN A 413 -16.92 -5.11 -6.37
CA GLN A 413 -16.08 -5.03 -7.57
C GLN A 413 -16.76 -4.13 -8.62
N ASN A 414 -16.94 -2.86 -8.29
CA ASN A 414 -17.40 -1.88 -9.24
C ASN A 414 -16.19 -1.08 -9.72
N PHE A 415 -15.89 -1.16 -10.98
CA PHE A 415 -14.91 -0.28 -11.59
C PHE A 415 -15.39 1.16 -11.46
N HIS A 416 -14.50 2.01 -10.97
CA HIS A 416 -14.68 3.45 -11.03
C HIS A 416 -14.47 3.93 -12.46
N ASP A 417 -15.08 5.06 -12.83
CA ASP A 417 -14.74 5.80 -14.05
C ASP A 417 -13.39 6.52 -13.86
N TRP A 418 -12.35 5.73 -13.60
CA TRP A 418 -10.97 6.13 -13.39
C TRP A 418 -10.06 5.51 -14.45
N GLN A 419 -8.99 6.17 -14.83
CA GLN A 419 -8.06 5.69 -15.83
C GLN A 419 -6.63 5.80 -15.31
N HIS A 420 -5.80 4.80 -15.61
CA HIS A 420 -4.39 4.84 -15.31
C HIS A 420 -3.64 5.66 -16.35
N GLY A 421 -2.74 6.52 -15.86
CA GLY A 421 -1.89 7.33 -16.73
C GLY A 421 -0.85 8.12 -15.97
N LEU A 422 -0.05 8.87 -16.70
CA LEU A 422 0.92 9.83 -16.20
C LEU A 422 1.16 10.91 -17.26
N MET A 423 1.98 11.93 -16.93
CA MET A 423 2.33 12.99 -17.87
C MET A 423 3.85 13.12 -17.98
N VAL A 424 4.34 13.25 -19.21
CA VAL A 424 5.71 13.62 -19.49
C VAL A 424 5.72 15.00 -20.13
N VAL A 425 6.55 15.90 -19.63
CA VAL A 425 6.63 17.30 -20.11
C VAL A 425 8.05 17.64 -20.45
N ASP A 426 8.26 18.06 -21.69
CA ASP A 426 9.50 18.74 -22.12
C ASP A 426 9.27 20.26 -22.10
N TYR A 427 10.15 21.00 -21.43
CA TYR A 427 10.00 22.43 -21.25
C TYR A 427 11.34 23.15 -21.09
N GLN A 428 11.31 24.46 -21.18
CA GLN A 428 12.40 25.38 -20.81
C GLN A 428 11.90 26.35 -19.75
N GLU A 429 12.79 26.85 -18.92
CA GLU A 429 12.46 27.86 -17.91
C GLU A 429 12.06 29.22 -18.52
N GLY A 430 11.36 30.05 -17.76
CA GLY A 430 10.85 31.35 -18.18
C GLY A 430 9.60 31.26 -19.05
N ASP A 431 9.32 32.33 -19.82
CA ASP A 431 8.16 32.40 -20.73
C ASP A 431 8.44 31.65 -22.04
N LYS A 432 8.60 30.33 -21.96
CA LYS A 432 8.91 29.44 -23.08
C LYS A 432 7.79 28.43 -23.31
N PRO A 433 7.68 27.92 -24.56
CA PRO A 433 6.73 26.84 -24.84
C PRO A 433 7.13 25.57 -24.10
N PHE A 434 6.12 24.71 -23.91
CA PHE A 434 6.28 23.37 -23.37
C PHE A 434 5.60 22.36 -24.30
N HIS A 435 6.01 21.09 -24.19
CA HIS A 435 5.36 19.98 -24.83
C HIS A 435 4.92 18.98 -23.77
N ALA A 436 3.61 18.81 -23.59
CA ALA A 436 3.01 17.89 -22.63
C ALA A 436 2.46 16.67 -23.36
N GLN A 437 2.94 15.48 -22.98
CA GLN A 437 2.49 14.21 -23.52
C GLN A 437 1.84 13.39 -22.42
N GLN A 438 0.53 13.21 -22.55
CA GLN A 438 -0.23 12.32 -21.67
C GLN A 438 0.00 10.87 -22.06
N VAL A 439 0.40 10.05 -21.11
CA VAL A 439 0.63 8.62 -21.29
C VAL A 439 -0.52 7.87 -20.65
N HIS A 440 -1.25 7.13 -21.43
CA HIS A 440 -2.36 6.28 -20.98
C HIS A 440 -1.84 4.85 -20.76
N ILE A 441 -2.04 4.31 -19.57
CA ILE A 441 -1.68 2.93 -19.21
C ILE A 441 -2.93 2.06 -19.42
N ASN A 442 -2.84 1.09 -20.34
CA ASN A 442 -3.98 0.28 -20.78
C ASN A 442 -4.26 -0.87 -19.78
N THR A 443 -4.90 -0.58 -18.68
CA THR A 443 -5.19 -1.52 -17.58
C THR A 443 -5.83 -2.84 -18.04
N PHE A 444 -6.75 -2.78 -18.99
CA PHE A 444 -7.52 -3.94 -19.50
C PHE A 444 -6.87 -4.65 -20.70
N ASP A 445 -5.68 -4.21 -21.10
CA ASP A 445 -4.84 -4.82 -22.13
C ASP A 445 -3.46 -5.17 -21.50
N ASP A 446 -3.48 -5.91 -20.42
CA ASP A 446 -2.31 -6.32 -19.63
C ASP A 446 -1.32 -5.17 -19.34
N TYR A 447 -1.85 -3.96 -19.12
CA TYR A 447 -1.08 -2.73 -18.90
C TYR A 447 -0.16 -2.35 -20.06
N ASN A 448 -0.37 -2.92 -21.23
CA ASN A 448 0.42 -2.69 -22.43
C ASN A 448 0.38 -1.22 -22.84
N THR A 449 1.48 -0.53 -22.66
CA THR A 449 1.58 0.93 -22.78
C THR A 449 2.60 1.29 -23.85
N ARG A 450 2.22 2.15 -24.80
CA ARG A 450 3.15 2.66 -25.81
C ARG A 450 3.50 4.13 -25.54
N PHE A 451 4.79 4.38 -25.44
CA PHE A 451 5.32 5.73 -25.28
C PHE A 451 6.66 5.86 -26.03
N ASN A 452 6.85 6.95 -26.77
CA ASN A 452 8.06 7.23 -27.58
C ASN A 452 8.51 6.06 -28.45
N GLY A 453 7.56 5.36 -29.09
CA GLY A 453 7.85 4.24 -29.98
C GLY A 453 8.20 2.92 -29.27
N LYS A 454 8.33 2.91 -27.94
CA LYS A 454 8.54 1.71 -27.13
C LYS A 454 7.23 1.19 -26.55
N THR A 455 7.23 -0.08 -26.19
CA THR A 455 6.18 -0.74 -25.43
C THR A 455 6.70 -1.04 -24.02
N TYR A 456 5.88 -0.76 -23.02
CA TYR A 456 6.12 -1.01 -21.60
C TYR A 456 5.08 -1.97 -21.07
N GLN A 457 5.48 -2.91 -20.23
CA GLN A 457 4.62 -3.90 -19.57
C GLN A 457 5.12 -4.09 -18.14
N PRO A 458 4.25 -4.47 -17.17
CA PRO A 458 4.62 -4.72 -15.78
C PRO A 458 5.68 -5.78 -15.61
#